data_88622d93967337129ff21d8f54b76b1b
#
_entry.id   88622d93967337129ff21d8f54b76b1b
#
_cell.length_a   1.000
_cell.length_b   1.000
_cell.length_c   1.000
_cell.angle_alpha   90.00
_cell.angle_beta   90.00
_cell.angle_gamma   90.00
#
_symmetry.space_group_name_H-M   'P 1'
#
loop_
_entity.id
_entity.type
_entity.pdbx_description
1 polymer ?
#
loop_
_entity_poly.entity_id
_entity_poly.type
_entity_poly.pdbx_seq_one_letter_code
_entity_poly.pdbx_strand_id
1 'polypeptide(L)'
;MKHIVALAQMNPIVGDIHANVDKVIALTQQAQKKFQAELVVFPELTLTGYPPEDLLLRQDCIEHVATGLQKIADTLNDGVVVIVGHPQRGDLALYNAASVLTKGQVIATYQKQALPNYGVFDERRYFEPGEESCVFDFNGLPIGVTICEDIWEEGPVLNSVMDGARFIVNLNASPFQYDKPEQRLEIVQGRIAQAGVPVVYVNQVGGQDELLFDGGSFVIDGKGQNILSMPPFVECVDAVTVSYDEPPVVQVKRVGFPEQLSKPDADVVAQSVYNALVLATRDYVQKNGFKGALLGLSGGIDSALTLAIAADALGADNVSTVMMPTKYTADMSLHDAKEEADILGVKYDILPIEKPFEDFLELLAPSFEGLAVDATEENIQSRCRGVLLMALSNKTGKILLTTGNKSEMAVGYATLYGDMAGGFAPLKDVSKLLVYRLSNYRNRVSPVIPQRVIDRPPSAELAPDQKDTDSLPDYDVLDVIIEHYVEKDFSRDAIVALGYDGDIVDDVLRKIDRNEYKRRQAPPGVKITARAFGRDRRYPITSGFVKYHS
;
A
#
# COMPACT_ATOMS: atom_id res chain seq x y z
N MET A 1 -33.16 -21.35 10.21
CA MET A 1 -33.26 -20.49 9.01
C MET A 1 -31.91 -20.52 8.30
N LYS A 2 -31.86 -20.27 6.98
CA LYS A 2 -30.62 -20.35 6.20
C LYS A 2 -30.55 -19.15 5.27
N HIS A 3 -29.45 -18.37 5.37
CA HIS A 3 -29.24 -17.14 4.60
C HIS A 3 -27.91 -17.17 3.87
N ILE A 4 -27.79 -16.43 2.78
CA ILE A 4 -26.54 -16.28 2.01
C ILE A 4 -26.02 -14.86 2.23
N VAL A 5 -24.83 -14.78 2.83
CA VAL A 5 -24.11 -13.55 3.12
C VAL A 5 -22.90 -13.45 2.18
N ALA A 6 -22.85 -12.41 1.37
CA ALA A 6 -21.76 -12.14 0.46
C ALA A 6 -20.81 -11.06 1.02
N LEU A 7 -19.52 -11.25 0.77
CA LEU A 7 -18.45 -10.30 1.04
C LEU A 7 -18.03 -9.66 -0.28
N ALA A 8 -18.09 -8.35 -0.36
CA ALA A 8 -17.67 -7.58 -1.54
C ALA A 8 -16.33 -6.89 -1.24
N GLN A 9 -15.23 -7.55 -1.60
CA GLN A 9 -13.88 -7.00 -1.51
C GLN A 9 -13.66 -6.02 -2.67
N MET A 10 -13.93 -4.74 -2.41
CA MET A 10 -14.01 -3.69 -3.42
C MET A 10 -12.75 -2.83 -3.44
N ASN A 11 -12.37 -2.34 -4.63
CA ASN A 11 -11.34 -1.33 -4.86
C ASN A 11 -11.99 0.02 -5.18
N PRO A 12 -12.26 0.88 -4.19
CA PRO A 12 -12.84 2.19 -4.41
C PRO A 12 -11.81 3.19 -4.97
N ILE A 13 -12.30 4.26 -5.60
CA ILE A 13 -11.49 5.44 -5.93
C ILE A 13 -11.85 6.53 -4.94
N VAL A 14 -10.86 7.06 -4.22
CA VAL A 14 -11.10 8.12 -3.23
C VAL A 14 -11.67 9.36 -3.91
N GLY A 15 -12.79 9.86 -3.39
CA GLY A 15 -13.49 11.04 -3.89
C GLY A 15 -14.41 10.81 -5.10
N ASP A 16 -14.33 9.68 -5.80
CA ASP A 16 -15.26 9.35 -6.89
C ASP A 16 -16.52 8.65 -6.37
N ILE A 17 -17.33 9.39 -5.61
CA ILE A 17 -18.49 8.84 -4.91
C ILE A 17 -19.48 8.21 -5.90
N HIS A 18 -19.70 8.84 -7.06
CA HIS A 18 -20.64 8.33 -8.06
C HIS A 18 -20.21 6.98 -8.64
N ALA A 19 -18.94 6.84 -9.03
CA ALA A 19 -18.42 5.57 -9.54
C ALA A 19 -18.40 4.49 -8.44
N ASN A 20 -18.08 4.85 -7.20
CA ASN A 20 -18.12 3.92 -6.08
C ASN A 20 -19.54 3.43 -5.78
N VAL A 21 -20.55 4.31 -5.84
CA VAL A 21 -21.98 3.94 -5.71
C VAL A 21 -22.40 2.99 -6.82
N ASP A 22 -22.07 3.29 -8.08
CA ASP A 22 -22.38 2.43 -9.22
C ASP A 22 -21.71 1.06 -9.09
N LYS A 23 -20.48 1.02 -8.58
CA LYS A 23 -19.76 -0.22 -8.30
C LYS A 23 -20.41 -1.02 -7.17
N VAL A 24 -20.86 -0.38 -6.08
CA VAL A 24 -21.63 -1.04 -5.00
C VAL A 24 -22.88 -1.72 -5.59
N ILE A 25 -23.64 -1.01 -6.42
CA ILE A 25 -24.84 -1.55 -7.08
C ILE A 25 -24.47 -2.76 -7.97
N ALA A 26 -23.41 -2.62 -8.79
CA ALA A 26 -22.98 -3.69 -9.70
C ALA A 26 -22.52 -4.95 -8.95
N LEU A 27 -21.70 -4.80 -7.89
CA LEU A 27 -21.22 -5.92 -7.08
C LEU A 27 -22.37 -6.57 -6.29
N THR A 28 -23.36 -5.79 -5.82
CA THR A 28 -24.58 -6.33 -5.20
C THR A 28 -25.36 -7.20 -6.19
N GLN A 29 -25.58 -6.72 -7.42
CA GLN A 29 -26.25 -7.49 -8.47
C GLN A 29 -25.46 -8.75 -8.85
N GLN A 30 -24.12 -8.66 -8.89
CA GLN A 30 -23.24 -9.82 -9.10
C GLN A 30 -23.39 -10.86 -7.98
N ALA A 31 -23.42 -10.44 -6.71
CA ALA A 31 -23.61 -11.31 -5.56
C ALA A 31 -24.97 -12.02 -5.61
N GLN A 32 -26.02 -11.29 -5.95
CA GLN A 32 -27.35 -11.87 -6.13
C GLN A 32 -27.38 -12.90 -7.27
N LYS A 33 -26.84 -12.55 -8.44
CA LYS A 33 -26.84 -13.43 -9.61
C LYS A 33 -26.00 -14.69 -9.41
N LYS A 34 -24.80 -14.56 -8.78
CA LYS A 34 -23.84 -15.66 -8.64
C LYS A 34 -24.18 -16.58 -7.48
N PHE A 35 -24.60 -16.00 -6.35
CA PHE A 35 -24.74 -16.72 -5.08
C PHE A 35 -26.17 -16.72 -4.54
N GLN A 36 -27.09 -15.94 -5.10
CA GLN A 36 -28.41 -15.64 -4.55
C GLN A 36 -28.29 -14.97 -3.16
N ALA A 37 -27.31 -14.06 -3.02
CA ALA A 37 -27.05 -13.38 -1.77
C ALA A 37 -28.24 -12.53 -1.31
N GLU A 38 -28.59 -12.66 -0.06
CA GLU A 38 -29.63 -11.91 0.64
C GLU A 38 -29.02 -10.73 1.43
N LEU A 39 -27.77 -10.87 1.89
CA LEU A 39 -26.98 -9.81 2.52
C LEU A 39 -25.65 -9.63 1.78
N VAL A 40 -25.28 -8.37 1.47
CA VAL A 40 -24.00 -8.04 0.88
C VAL A 40 -23.27 -7.01 1.76
N VAL A 41 -22.06 -7.33 2.18
CA VAL A 41 -21.26 -6.49 3.07
C VAL A 41 -20.10 -5.87 2.29
N PHE A 42 -19.96 -4.55 2.38
CA PHE A 42 -18.91 -3.75 1.77
C PHE A 42 -17.91 -3.24 2.81
N PRO A 43 -16.71 -2.79 2.40
CA PRO A 43 -15.69 -2.25 3.29
C PRO A 43 -16.06 -0.95 4.01
N GLU A 44 -15.19 -0.54 4.93
CA GLU A 44 -15.21 0.77 5.60
C GLU A 44 -15.08 1.91 4.59
N LEU A 45 -15.82 3.03 4.80
CA LEU A 45 -15.81 4.25 3.97
C LEU A 45 -15.87 3.97 2.45
N THR A 46 -16.54 2.90 2.05
CA THR A 46 -16.64 2.44 0.66
C THR A 46 -17.07 3.55 -0.30
N LEU A 47 -18.01 4.41 0.11
CA LEU A 47 -18.55 5.43 -0.79
C LEU A 47 -17.56 6.55 -1.10
N THR A 48 -16.75 6.96 -0.13
CA THR A 48 -15.69 7.95 -0.32
C THR A 48 -14.36 7.35 -0.73
N GLY A 49 -14.15 6.05 -0.51
CA GLY A 49 -12.83 5.42 -0.43
C GLY A 49 -12.09 5.83 0.84
N TYR A 50 -11.00 5.12 1.19
CA TYR A 50 -10.19 5.36 2.38
C TYR A 50 -8.73 5.60 2.02
N PRO A 51 -8.02 6.60 2.61
CA PRO A 51 -8.58 7.66 3.49
C PRO A 51 -9.07 8.86 2.67
N PRO A 52 -10.26 9.39 2.95
CA PRO A 52 -10.82 10.54 2.23
C PRO A 52 -10.21 11.89 2.63
N GLU A 53 -9.50 11.97 3.78
CA GLU A 53 -8.78 13.14 4.28
C GLU A 53 -9.62 14.42 4.29
N ASP A 54 -9.04 15.56 3.89
CA ASP A 54 -9.70 16.87 3.90
C ASP A 54 -10.92 16.96 2.94
N LEU A 55 -11.20 15.95 2.11
CA LEU A 55 -12.48 15.87 1.39
C LEU A 55 -13.67 15.81 2.35
N LEU A 56 -13.48 15.28 3.56
CA LEU A 56 -14.50 15.24 4.61
C LEU A 56 -14.91 16.62 5.13
N LEU A 57 -14.08 17.64 4.95
CA LEU A 57 -14.39 19.02 5.33
C LEU A 57 -15.29 19.72 4.30
N ARG A 58 -15.47 19.11 3.13
CA ARG A 58 -16.28 19.67 2.05
C ARG A 58 -17.73 19.25 2.19
N GLN A 59 -18.62 20.23 2.22
CA GLN A 59 -20.06 19.97 2.34
C GLN A 59 -20.60 19.20 1.13
N ASP A 60 -20.18 19.54 -0.09
CA ASP A 60 -20.58 18.89 -1.32
C ASP A 60 -20.20 17.38 -1.34
N CYS A 61 -19.06 17.02 -0.78
CA CYS A 61 -18.67 15.61 -0.63
C CYS A 61 -19.68 14.84 0.22
N ILE A 62 -20.09 15.37 1.36
CA ILE A 62 -21.06 14.73 2.25
C ILE A 62 -22.46 14.64 1.64
N GLU A 63 -22.88 15.68 0.90
CA GLU A 63 -24.16 15.68 0.17
C GLU A 63 -24.19 14.62 -0.94
N HIS A 64 -23.09 14.43 -1.67
CA HIS A 64 -22.97 13.35 -2.65
C HIS A 64 -23.05 11.96 -2.00
N VAL A 65 -22.46 11.77 -0.81
CA VAL A 65 -22.58 10.53 -0.05
C VAL A 65 -24.03 10.23 0.31
N ALA A 66 -24.76 11.22 0.86
CA ALA A 66 -26.16 11.04 1.22
C ALA A 66 -27.04 10.68 0.00
N THR A 67 -26.81 11.38 -1.12
CA THR A 67 -27.48 11.07 -2.39
C THR A 67 -27.13 9.67 -2.91
N GLY A 68 -25.87 9.26 -2.76
CA GLY A 68 -25.38 7.94 -3.13
C GLY A 68 -26.03 6.81 -2.33
N LEU A 69 -26.15 6.98 -1.01
CA LEU A 69 -26.86 6.03 -0.14
C LEU A 69 -28.31 5.82 -0.58
N GLN A 70 -29.03 6.92 -0.86
CA GLN A 70 -30.41 6.85 -1.34
C GLN A 70 -30.49 6.14 -2.70
N LYS A 71 -29.57 6.43 -3.63
CA LYS A 71 -29.51 5.75 -4.95
C LYS A 71 -29.30 4.24 -4.79
N ILE A 72 -28.42 3.81 -3.87
CA ILE A 72 -28.24 2.37 -3.61
C ILE A 72 -29.54 1.78 -3.09
N ALA A 73 -30.15 2.36 -2.04
CA ALA A 73 -31.40 1.87 -1.46
C ALA A 73 -32.52 1.75 -2.49
N ASP A 74 -32.71 2.78 -3.33
CA ASP A 74 -33.75 2.80 -4.38
C ASP A 74 -33.55 1.72 -5.46
N THR A 75 -32.29 1.25 -5.64
CA THR A 75 -31.93 0.26 -6.66
C THR A 75 -32.05 -1.18 -6.12
N LEU A 76 -32.12 -1.39 -4.81
CA LEU A 76 -32.19 -2.73 -4.22
C LEU A 76 -33.51 -3.43 -4.57
N ASN A 77 -33.40 -4.75 -4.80
CA ASN A 77 -34.57 -5.62 -4.93
C ASN A 77 -35.17 -5.97 -3.54
N ASP A 78 -36.42 -6.38 -3.52
CA ASP A 78 -37.06 -6.90 -2.30
C ASP A 78 -36.26 -8.09 -1.76
N GLY A 79 -36.05 -8.13 -0.43
CA GLY A 79 -35.35 -9.21 0.26
C GLY A 79 -33.83 -9.13 0.21
N VAL A 80 -33.23 -8.06 -0.35
CA VAL A 80 -31.79 -7.83 -0.33
C VAL A 80 -31.44 -6.74 0.67
N VAL A 81 -30.43 -7.02 1.47
CA VAL A 81 -29.85 -6.08 2.44
C VAL A 81 -28.42 -5.78 2.03
N VAL A 82 -28.01 -4.52 2.12
CA VAL A 82 -26.62 -4.08 1.88
C VAL A 82 -26.11 -3.36 3.13
N ILE A 83 -24.89 -3.69 3.56
CA ILE A 83 -24.17 -2.94 4.58
C ILE A 83 -22.99 -2.24 3.90
N VAL A 84 -22.94 -0.90 4.01
CA VAL A 84 -21.93 -0.09 3.32
C VAL A 84 -21.35 0.99 4.22
N GLY A 85 -20.01 1.12 4.22
CA GLY A 85 -19.27 2.14 4.96
C GLY A 85 -19.30 3.51 4.26
N HIS A 86 -19.50 4.57 5.04
CA HIS A 86 -19.55 5.96 4.55
C HIS A 86 -19.36 6.97 5.68
N PRO A 87 -18.96 8.23 5.41
CA PRO A 87 -19.03 9.30 6.40
C PRO A 87 -20.50 9.74 6.61
N GLN A 88 -20.90 9.90 7.86
CA GLN A 88 -22.24 10.37 8.24
C GLN A 88 -22.16 11.72 8.96
N ARG A 89 -22.89 12.71 8.46
CA ARG A 89 -23.09 13.99 9.14
C ARG A 89 -24.19 13.83 10.22
N GLY A 90 -23.82 14.05 11.47
CA GLY A 90 -24.76 14.27 12.56
C GLY A 90 -25.03 15.77 12.77
N ASP A 91 -25.74 16.11 13.83
CA ASP A 91 -26.11 17.51 14.13
C ASP A 91 -24.89 18.40 14.39
N LEU A 92 -23.91 17.90 15.13
CA LEU A 92 -22.72 18.67 15.56
C LEU A 92 -21.40 18.07 15.08
N ALA A 93 -21.40 16.85 14.60
CA ALA A 93 -20.18 16.09 14.31
C ALA A 93 -20.29 15.28 13.01
N LEU A 94 -19.13 14.78 12.56
CA LEU A 94 -19.02 13.82 11.47
C LEU A 94 -18.61 12.48 12.06
N TYR A 95 -19.18 11.39 11.56
CA TYR A 95 -18.91 10.03 12.01
C TYR A 95 -18.44 9.15 10.85
N ASN A 96 -17.49 8.24 11.14
CA ASN A 96 -17.23 7.10 10.29
C ASN A 96 -18.33 6.07 10.56
N ALA A 97 -19.18 5.80 9.59
CA ALA A 97 -20.41 5.05 9.78
C ALA A 97 -20.59 3.90 8.79
N ALA A 98 -21.43 2.95 9.17
CA ALA A 98 -21.93 1.88 8.31
C ALA A 98 -23.46 1.87 8.35
N SER A 99 -24.09 2.01 7.18
CA SER A 99 -25.55 1.95 7.05
C SER A 99 -26.01 0.60 6.55
N VAL A 100 -27.10 0.10 7.12
CA VAL A 100 -27.84 -1.07 6.67
C VAL A 100 -28.98 -0.62 5.79
N LEU A 101 -28.93 -0.99 4.52
CA LEU A 101 -29.85 -0.55 3.48
C LEU A 101 -30.77 -1.70 3.07
N THR A 102 -32.04 -1.40 2.91
CA THR A 102 -33.03 -2.23 2.22
C THR A 102 -33.65 -1.42 1.10
N LYS A 103 -34.58 -2.01 0.36
CA LYS A 103 -35.26 -1.32 -0.73
C LYS A 103 -35.90 -0.02 -0.25
N GLY A 104 -35.42 1.09 -0.80
CA GLY A 104 -35.92 2.44 -0.58
C GLY A 104 -35.58 3.08 0.77
N GLN A 105 -34.86 2.42 1.67
CA GLN A 105 -34.60 3.00 3.00
C GLN A 105 -33.32 2.50 3.70
N VAL A 106 -32.82 3.32 4.63
CA VAL A 106 -31.85 2.96 5.66
C VAL A 106 -32.60 2.44 6.88
N ILE A 107 -32.32 1.21 7.34
CA ILE A 107 -33.01 0.61 8.49
C ILE A 107 -32.20 0.68 9.79
N ALA A 108 -30.88 0.80 9.69
CA ALA A 108 -29.98 0.98 10.83
C ALA A 108 -28.68 1.68 10.38
N THR A 109 -28.03 2.36 11.31
CA THR A 109 -26.70 2.96 11.08
C THR A 109 -25.86 2.77 12.33
N TYR A 110 -24.65 2.28 12.15
CA TYR A 110 -23.60 2.19 13.15
C TYR A 110 -22.60 3.33 12.98
N GLN A 111 -22.16 3.91 14.09
CA GLN A 111 -21.09 4.91 14.14
C GLN A 111 -19.88 4.28 14.85
N LYS A 112 -18.72 4.31 14.17
CA LYS A 112 -17.47 3.72 14.66
C LYS A 112 -17.08 4.27 16.03
N GLN A 113 -16.78 3.40 16.98
CA GLN A 113 -16.46 3.76 18.36
C GLN A 113 -14.96 3.95 18.57
N ALA A 114 -14.15 3.07 18.01
CA ALA A 114 -12.70 3.12 18.13
C ALA A 114 -12.08 3.86 16.93
N LEU A 115 -11.57 5.07 17.14
CA LEU A 115 -10.95 5.89 16.09
C LEU A 115 -9.43 5.83 16.21
N PRO A 116 -8.71 5.15 15.28
CA PRO A 116 -7.26 5.09 15.31
C PRO A 116 -6.64 6.46 14.99
N ASN A 117 -5.60 6.83 15.76
CA ASN A 117 -4.88 8.09 15.60
C ASN A 117 -3.38 7.88 15.80
N TYR A 118 -2.83 6.86 15.16
CA TYR A 118 -1.43 6.46 15.19
C TYR A 118 -0.97 5.98 13.80
N GLY A 119 0.35 5.99 13.57
CA GLY A 119 0.94 5.59 12.28
C GLY A 119 0.38 6.42 11.13
N VAL A 120 -0.29 5.75 10.20
CA VAL A 120 -0.92 6.38 9.02
C VAL A 120 -2.33 6.92 9.29
N PHE A 121 -2.91 6.57 10.44
CA PHE A 121 -4.27 6.96 10.77
C PHE A 121 -4.33 8.33 11.45
N ASP A 122 -5.33 9.12 11.08
CA ASP A 122 -5.62 10.45 11.64
C ASP A 122 -7.16 10.68 11.72
N GLU A 123 -7.91 9.64 12.13
CA GLU A 123 -9.38 9.67 12.10
C GLU A 123 -9.98 10.68 13.07
N ARG A 124 -9.35 10.87 14.25
CA ARG A 124 -9.81 11.88 15.25
C ARG A 124 -9.72 13.32 14.76
N ARG A 125 -9.03 13.57 13.66
CA ARG A 125 -9.02 14.87 13.00
C ARG A 125 -10.36 15.22 12.37
N TYR A 126 -11.13 14.22 11.97
CA TYR A 126 -12.32 14.39 11.15
C TYR A 126 -13.58 13.85 11.81
N PHE A 127 -13.46 12.77 12.58
CA PHE A 127 -14.60 12.04 13.13
C PHE A 127 -14.65 12.10 14.65
N GLU A 128 -15.88 12.12 15.16
CA GLU A 128 -16.14 11.84 16.56
C GLU A 128 -16.49 10.36 16.77
N PRO A 129 -16.16 9.76 17.92
CA PRO A 129 -16.52 8.38 18.21
C PRO A 129 -18.03 8.21 18.39
N GLY A 130 -18.57 7.08 17.90
CA GLY A 130 -19.90 6.63 18.24
C GLY A 130 -19.94 6.09 19.68
N GLU A 131 -21.12 6.01 20.26
CA GLU A 131 -21.31 5.54 21.65
C GLU A 131 -22.11 4.25 21.74
N GLU A 132 -22.95 3.95 20.74
CA GLU A 132 -23.93 2.88 20.78
C GLU A 132 -23.54 1.72 19.86
N SER A 133 -23.86 0.47 20.29
CA SER A 133 -23.82 -0.69 19.41
C SER A 133 -24.97 -0.63 18.39
N CYS A 134 -24.81 -1.31 17.26
CA CYS A 134 -25.86 -1.47 16.26
C CYS A 134 -26.12 -2.94 16.03
N VAL A 135 -27.25 -3.43 16.52
CA VAL A 135 -27.72 -4.78 16.27
C VAL A 135 -29.06 -4.69 15.53
N PHE A 136 -29.14 -5.30 14.35
CA PHE A 136 -30.37 -5.34 13.57
C PHE A 136 -30.82 -6.77 13.30
N ASP A 137 -32.11 -6.96 13.16
CA ASP A 137 -32.68 -8.27 12.84
C ASP A 137 -32.61 -8.52 11.32
N PHE A 138 -31.87 -9.56 10.94
CA PHE A 138 -31.81 -10.02 9.55
C PHE A 138 -32.59 -11.33 9.41
N ASN A 139 -33.89 -11.21 9.13
CA ASN A 139 -34.79 -12.36 8.95
C ASN A 139 -34.70 -13.36 10.14
N GLY A 140 -34.67 -12.87 11.35
CA GLY A 140 -34.57 -13.66 12.59
C GLY A 140 -33.14 -13.92 13.07
N LEU A 141 -32.10 -13.50 12.32
CA LEU A 141 -30.70 -13.55 12.74
C LEU A 141 -30.27 -12.16 13.23
N PRO A 142 -29.98 -11.95 14.53
CA PRO A 142 -29.48 -10.67 15.02
C PRO A 142 -28.02 -10.47 14.63
N ILE A 143 -27.74 -9.44 13.81
CA ILE A 143 -26.40 -9.10 13.30
C ILE A 143 -25.90 -7.83 13.96
N GLY A 144 -24.71 -7.89 14.56
CA GLY A 144 -23.97 -6.73 15.05
C GLY A 144 -23.05 -6.18 13.94
N VAL A 145 -22.99 -4.84 13.85
CA VAL A 145 -22.12 -4.12 12.89
C VAL A 145 -21.00 -3.45 13.65
N THR A 146 -19.76 -3.60 13.17
CA THR A 146 -18.55 -2.94 13.69
C THR A 146 -17.67 -2.47 12.54
N ILE A 147 -16.76 -1.52 12.79
CA ILE A 147 -15.89 -0.94 11.76
C ILE A 147 -14.43 -1.00 12.22
N CYS A 148 -13.61 -1.73 11.47
CA CYS A 148 -12.15 -1.77 11.49
C CYS A 148 -11.54 -1.83 12.90
N GLU A 149 -11.08 -0.71 13.47
CA GLU A 149 -10.44 -0.62 14.80
C GLU A 149 -11.32 -1.18 15.93
N ASP A 150 -12.62 -1.16 15.78
CA ASP A 150 -13.55 -1.70 16.78
C ASP A 150 -13.30 -3.18 17.11
N ILE A 151 -12.75 -3.96 16.16
CA ILE A 151 -12.44 -5.37 16.43
C ILE A 151 -11.11 -5.57 17.16
N TRP A 152 -10.23 -4.54 17.15
CA TRP A 152 -8.97 -4.54 17.88
C TRP A 152 -9.20 -4.23 19.37
N GLU A 153 -10.26 -3.49 19.67
CA GLU A 153 -10.69 -3.16 21.02
C GLU A 153 -11.71 -4.20 21.55
N GLU A 154 -11.77 -4.41 22.87
CA GLU A 154 -12.67 -5.42 23.44
C GLU A 154 -14.14 -4.98 23.48
N GLY A 155 -14.39 -3.69 23.72
CA GLY A 155 -15.71 -3.14 24.00
C GLY A 155 -16.73 -3.32 22.88
N PRO A 156 -16.50 -2.83 21.65
CA PRO A 156 -17.53 -2.75 20.61
C PRO A 156 -18.16 -4.09 20.23
N VAL A 157 -17.34 -5.15 20.11
CA VAL A 157 -17.84 -6.51 19.79
C VAL A 157 -18.62 -7.08 20.95
N LEU A 158 -18.10 -6.98 22.18
CA LEU A 158 -18.78 -7.52 23.37
C LEU A 158 -20.10 -6.80 23.64
N ASN A 159 -20.14 -5.47 23.51
CA ASN A 159 -21.37 -4.69 23.66
C ASN A 159 -22.43 -5.14 22.64
N SER A 160 -22.04 -5.32 21.37
CA SER A 160 -22.96 -5.85 20.35
C SER A 160 -23.53 -7.21 20.71
N VAL A 161 -22.71 -8.13 21.29
CA VAL A 161 -23.17 -9.45 21.72
C VAL A 161 -24.06 -9.37 22.97
N MET A 162 -23.76 -8.46 23.90
CA MET A 162 -24.63 -8.20 25.09
C MET A 162 -25.99 -7.63 24.66
N ASP A 163 -26.05 -6.83 23.61
CA ASP A 163 -27.28 -6.31 23.01
C ASP A 163 -27.99 -7.32 22.09
N GLY A 164 -27.49 -8.54 22.05
CA GLY A 164 -28.18 -9.69 21.45
C GLY A 164 -27.62 -10.17 20.12
N ALA A 165 -26.55 -9.56 19.57
CA ALA A 165 -25.95 -10.04 18.34
C ALA A 165 -25.53 -11.51 18.43
N ARG A 166 -25.75 -12.26 17.36
CA ARG A 166 -25.33 -13.67 17.21
C ARG A 166 -24.40 -13.88 16.03
N PHE A 167 -24.14 -12.84 15.29
CA PHE A 167 -23.26 -12.78 14.13
C PHE A 167 -22.72 -11.38 14.01
N ILE A 168 -21.41 -11.23 13.77
CA ILE A 168 -20.76 -9.91 13.63
C ILE A 168 -20.30 -9.72 12.19
N VAL A 169 -20.56 -8.54 11.64
CA VAL A 169 -19.93 -8.05 10.43
C VAL A 169 -19.01 -6.90 10.78
N ASN A 170 -17.76 -6.98 10.33
CA ASN A 170 -16.73 -5.96 10.55
C ASN A 170 -16.24 -5.42 9.20
N LEU A 171 -16.51 -4.14 8.95
CA LEU A 171 -16.14 -3.44 7.72
C LEU A 171 -14.75 -2.82 7.89
N ASN A 172 -13.84 -3.04 6.94
CA ASN A 172 -12.44 -2.64 7.12
C ASN A 172 -11.88 -1.88 5.92
N ALA A 173 -10.98 -0.95 6.24
CA ALA A 173 -9.97 -0.38 5.36
C ALA A 173 -8.61 -0.48 6.08
N SER A 174 -8.22 -1.72 6.39
CA SER A 174 -6.97 -2.04 7.10
C SER A 174 -5.82 -2.10 6.11
N PRO A 175 -4.82 -1.17 6.18
CA PRO A 175 -3.70 -1.12 5.24
C PRO A 175 -2.81 -2.37 5.32
N PHE A 176 -2.22 -2.69 4.18
CA PHE A 176 -1.25 -3.77 4.04
C PHE A 176 0.05 -3.45 4.79
N GLN A 177 0.57 -4.46 5.45
CA GLN A 177 1.91 -4.61 5.96
C GLN A 177 2.21 -6.11 5.87
N TYR A 178 3.44 -6.50 5.59
CA TYR A 178 3.74 -7.91 5.23
C TYR A 178 3.40 -8.95 6.32
N ASP A 179 3.32 -8.56 7.60
CA ASP A 179 2.94 -9.40 8.75
C ASP A 179 1.49 -9.14 9.27
N LYS A 180 0.78 -8.17 8.70
CA LYS A 180 -0.57 -7.77 9.15
C LYS A 180 -1.66 -8.84 8.90
N PRO A 181 -1.62 -9.64 7.83
CA PRO A 181 -2.65 -10.67 7.61
C PRO A 181 -2.77 -11.68 8.75
N GLU A 182 -1.64 -12.12 9.33
CA GLU A 182 -1.63 -13.04 10.47
C GLU A 182 -2.17 -12.35 11.73
N GLN A 183 -1.77 -11.12 12.01
CA GLN A 183 -2.25 -10.33 13.14
C GLN A 183 -3.78 -10.13 13.09
N ARG A 184 -4.36 -9.87 11.90
CA ARG A 184 -5.82 -9.74 11.74
C ARG A 184 -6.55 -11.02 12.13
N LEU A 185 -6.05 -12.18 11.71
CA LEU A 185 -6.63 -13.48 12.05
C LEU A 185 -6.56 -13.74 13.56
N GLU A 186 -5.42 -13.49 14.19
CA GLU A 186 -5.23 -13.68 15.64
C GLU A 186 -6.18 -12.80 16.46
N ILE A 187 -6.32 -11.52 16.09
CA ILE A 187 -7.22 -10.60 16.79
C ILE A 187 -8.69 -11.05 16.66
N VAL A 188 -9.13 -11.40 15.46
CA VAL A 188 -10.52 -11.85 15.25
C VAL A 188 -10.79 -13.16 16.00
N GLN A 189 -9.84 -14.11 15.99
CA GLN A 189 -9.95 -15.35 16.78
C GLN A 189 -10.01 -15.05 18.28
N GLY A 190 -9.24 -14.08 18.78
CA GLY A 190 -9.31 -13.61 20.17
C GLY A 190 -10.69 -13.06 20.53
N ARG A 191 -11.31 -12.25 19.67
CA ARG A 191 -12.67 -11.74 19.87
C ARG A 191 -13.72 -12.86 19.84
N ILE A 192 -13.59 -13.82 18.95
CA ILE A 192 -14.48 -14.98 18.90
C ILE A 192 -14.36 -15.83 20.17
N ALA A 193 -13.16 -16.03 20.68
CA ALA A 193 -12.95 -16.74 21.94
C ALA A 193 -13.65 -16.06 23.14
N GLN A 194 -13.76 -14.72 23.13
CA GLN A 194 -14.47 -13.94 24.14
C GLN A 194 -16.00 -13.93 23.94
N ALA A 195 -16.44 -13.73 22.69
CA ALA A 195 -17.82 -13.45 22.33
C ALA A 195 -18.63 -14.68 21.91
N GLY A 196 -18.00 -15.76 21.47
CA GLY A 196 -18.64 -17.00 21.05
C GLY A 196 -19.47 -16.91 19.76
N VAL A 197 -19.32 -15.86 18.96
CA VAL A 197 -20.11 -15.64 17.74
C VAL A 197 -19.21 -15.58 16.50
N PRO A 198 -19.69 -16.01 15.31
CA PRO A 198 -18.94 -15.89 14.07
C PRO A 198 -18.72 -14.44 13.65
N VAL A 199 -17.62 -14.20 12.93
CA VAL A 199 -17.25 -12.89 12.40
C VAL A 199 -17.01 -12.96 10.90
N VAL A 200 -17.63 -12.04 10.15
CA VAL A 200 -17.30 -11.68 8.78
C VAL A 200 -16.40 -10.47 8.80
N TYR A 201 -15.21 -10.58 8.26
CA TYR A 201 -14.23 -9.51 8.11
C TYR A 201 -14.12 -9.12 6.65
N VAL A 202 -14.62 -7.95 6.27
CA VAL A 202 -14.57 -7.46 4.88
C VAL A 202 -13.58 -6.33 4.78
N ASN A 203 -12.51 -6.52 4.01
CA ASN A 203 -11.48 -5.52 3.84
C ASN A 203 -11.45 -4.95 2.42
N GLN A 204 -11.19 -3.67 2.30
CA GLN A 204 -10.97 -2.98 1.02
C GLN A 204 -9.71 -3.53 0.34
N VAL A 205 -9.65 -3.46 -1.00
CA VAL A 205 -8.47 -3.79 -1.81
C VAL A 205 -8.08 -2.59 -2.67
N GLY A 206 -6.79 -2.46 -3.02
CA GLY A 206 -6.30 -1.44 -3.95
C GLY A 206 -5.32 -0.45 -3.35
N GLY A 207 -4.61 0.26 -4.23
CA GLY A 207 -3.66 1.32 -3.87
C GLY A 207 -4.33 2.68 -3.73
N GLN A 208 -3.87 3.46 -2.74
CA GLN A 208 -4.28 4.83 -2.53
C GLN A 208 -3.12 5.64 -1.94
N ASP A 209 -2.56 6.56 -2.72
CA ASP A 209 -1.36 7.33 -2.37
C ASP A 209 -0.20 6.42 -1.94
N GLU A 210 0.27 6.52 -0.70
CA GLU A 210 1.31 5.66 -0.13
C GLU A 210 0.75 4.36 0.46
N LEU A 211 -0.58 4.24 0.61
CA LEU A 211 -1.22 3.09 1.22
C LEU A 211 -1.62 2.06 0.18
N LEU A 212 -1.56 0.81 0.60
CA LEU A 212 -2.13 -0.30 -0.12
C LEU A 212 -3.05 -1.08 0.80
N PHE A 213 -4.17 -1.52 0.26
CA PHE A 213 -5.10 -2.42 0.92
C PHE A 213 -5.07 -3.76 0.18
N ASP A 214 -4.80 -4.82 0.92
CA ASP A 214 -4.63 -6.16 0.35
C ASP A 214 -5.94 -6.93 0.17
N GLY A 215 -7.06 -6.41 0.69
CA GLY A 215 -8.27 -7.20 0.79
C GLY A 215 -8.07 -8.35 1.78
N GLY A 216 -7.98 -9.57 1.26
CA GLY A 216 -7.80 -10.75 2.11
C GLY A 216 -8.95 -10.93 3.10
N SER A 217 -10.17 -10.57 2.70
CA SER A 217 -11.39 -10.73 3.51
C SER A 217 -11.61 -12.18 3.90
N PHE A 218 -12.18 -12.42 5.07
CA PHE A 218 -12.36 -13.78 5.57
C PHE A 218 -13.60 -13.91 6.46
N VAL A 219 -13.97 -15.17 6.75
CA VAL A 219 -15.02 -15.52 7.69
C VAL A 219 -14.53 -16.58 8.65
N ILE A 220 -14.67 -16.32 9.95
CA ILE A 220 -14.35 -17.26 11.02
C ILE A 220 -15.64 -17.62 11.74
N ASP A 221 -15.84 -18.92 11.99
CA ASP A 221 -17.01 -19.40 12.73
C ASP A 221 -16.89 -19.17 14.25
N GLY A 222 -17.98 -19.40 14.99
CA GLY A 222 -18.00 -19.22 16.45
C GLY A 222 -17.09 -20.18 17.25
N LYS A 223 -16.38 -21.09 16.56
CA LYS A 223 -15.39 -22.00 17.15
C LYS A 223 -13.94 -21.58 16.80
N GLY A 224 -13.76 -20.46 16.10
CA GLY A 224 -12.45 -19.97 15.66
C GLY A 224 -11.92 -20.63 14.38
N GLN A 225 -12.74 -21.41 13.65
CA GLN A 225 -12.33 -22.02 12.38
C GLN A 225 -12.50 -21.05 11.21
N ASN A 226 -11.47 -20.92 10.38
CA ASN A 226 -11.54 -20.14 9.16
C ASN A 226 -12.37 -20.91 8.10
N ILE A 227 -13.52 -20.35 7.75
CA ILE A 227 -14.49 -20.95 6.80
C ILE A 227 -14.27 -20.47 5.38
N LEU A 228 -13.87 -19.19 5.23
CA LEU A 228 -13.61 -18.52 3.95
C LEU A 228 -12.41 -17.61 4.09
N SER A 229 -11.46 -17.70 3.16
CA SER A 229 -10.44 -16.68 2.88
C SER A 229 -10.56 -16.27 1.43
N MET A 230 -10.70 -14.99 1.19
CA MET A 230 -10.71 -14.43 -0.17
C MET A 230 -9.28 -14.16 -0.64
N PRO A 231 -9.03 -14.24 -1.96
CA PRO A 231 -7.68 -13.99 -2.48
C PRO A 231 -7.26 -12.54 -2.20
N PRO A 232 -6.01 -12.31 -1.72
CA PRO A 232 -5.49 -10.96 -1.55
C PRO A 232 -5.19 -10.30 -2.90
N PHE A 233 -5.16 -8.98 -2.92
CA PHE A 233 -4.81 -8.11 -4.06
C PHE A 233 -5.75 -8.19 -5.28
N VAL A 234 -6.96 -8.75 -5.10
CA VAL A 234 -7.96 -8.91 -6.17
C VAL A 234 -9.31 -8.38 -5.73
N GLU A 235 -9.93 -7.55 -6.57
CA GLU A 235 -11.33 -7.18 -6.38
C GLU A 235 -12.23 -8.38 -6.72
N CYS A 236 -13.04 -8.82 -5.77
CA CYS A 236 -13.92 -9.99 -5.97
C CYS A 236 -15.08 -10.03 -4.98
N VAL A 237 -16.04 -10.90 -5.27
CA VAL A 237 -17.17 -11.23 -4.39
C VAL A 237 -17.19 -12.73 -4.14
N ASP A 238 -17.27 -13.13 -2.86
CA ASP A 238 -17.49 -14.50 -2.43
C ASP A 238 -18.58 -14.55 -1.34
N ALA A 239 -19.06 -15.73 -0.97
CA ALA A 239 -20.21 -15.85 -0.07
C ALA A 239 -20.11 -17.05 0.86
N VAL A 240 -20.80 -16.90 2.01
CA VAL A 240 -21.04 -17.98 2.96
C VAL A 240 -22.53 -18.19 3.18
N THR A 241 -22.89 -19.41 3.53
CA THR A 241 -24.22 -19.71 4.07
C THR A 241 -24.16 -19.60 5.58
N VAL A 242 -25.09 -18.87 6.16
CA VAL A 242 -25.29 -18.75 7.59
C VAL A 242 -26.59 -19.44 7.97
N SER A 243 -26.53 -20.42 8.86
CA SER A 243 -27.72 -21.09 9.40
C SER A 243 -27.87 -20.75 10.86
N TYR A 244 -29.08 -20.41 11.26
CA TYR A 244 -29.41 -20.03 12.63
C TYR A 244 -30.62 -20.87 13.12
N ASP A 245 -30.40 -21.71 14.11
CA ASP A 245 -31.39 -22.67 14.66
C ASP A 245 -31.61 -22.46 16.17
N GLU A 246 -32.67 -23.00 16.72
CA GLU A 246 -32.90 -23.06 18.18
C GLU A 246 -32.39 -24.39 18.78
N PRO A 247 -31.61 -24.38 19.89
CA PRO A 247 -31.07 -23.22 20.61
C PRO A 247 -30.10 -22.40 19.76
N PRO A 248 -29.92 -21.10 20.02
CA PRO A 248 -29.27 -20.16 19.13
C PRO A 248 -27.81 -20.57 18.84
N VAL A 249 -27.64 -21.33 17.76
CA VAL A 249 -26.33 -21.74 17.22
C VAL A 249 -26.22 -21.26 15.81
N VAL A 250 -25.22 -20.39 15.53
CA VAL A 250 -24.91 -19.94 14.18
C VAL A 250 -23.89 -20.88 13.56
N GLN A 251 -24.26 -21.50 12.44
CA GLN A 251 -23.37 -22.30 11.61
C GLN A 251 -23.04 -21.55 10.34
N VAL A 252 -21.77 -21.49 9.99
CA VAL A 252 -21.29 -20.84 8.77
C VAL A 252 -20.63 -21.87 7.87
N LYS A 253 -20.93 -21.81 6.56
CA LYS A 253 -20.34 -22.68 5.54
C LYS A 253 -20.08 -21.89 4.27
N ARG A 254 -18.97 -22.15 3.56
CA ARG A 254 -18.68 -21.55 2.27
C ARG A 254 -19.73 -21.98 1.23
N VAL A 255 -20.09 -21.06 0.34
CA VAL A 255 -20.93 -21.36 -0.84
C VAL A 255 -20.02 -21.77 -2.00
N GLY A 256 -20.23 -22.97 -2.53
CA GLY A 256 -19.43 -23.49 -3.65
C GLY A 256 -18.10 -24.12 -3.24
N PHE A 257 -17.30 -24.48 -4.24
CA PHE A 257 -15.96 -25.03 -4.05
C PHE A 257 -14.94 -23.89 -3.94
N PRO A 258 -13.84 -24.05 -3.16
CA PRO A 258 -12.77 -23.08 -3.16
C PRO A 258 -12.24 -22.93 -4.60
N GLU A 259 -12.17 -21.69 -5.11
CA GLU A 259 -11.32 -21.42 -6.26
C GLU A 259 -9.92 -21.94 -5.92
N GLN A 260 -9.27 -22.64 -6.84
CA GLN A 260 -7.89 -23.05 -6.65
C GLN A 260 -7.04 -21.77 -6.56
N LEU A 261 -6.78 -21.33 -5.34
CA LEU A 261 -5.75 -20.34 -5.11
C LEU A 261 -4.45 -20.89 -5.69
N SER A 262 -3.72 -20.07 -6.45
CA SER A 262 -2.36 -20.43 -6.89
C SER A 262 -1.60 -20.97 -5.67
N LYS A 263 -0.83 -22.06 -5.88
CA LYS A 263 -0.01 -22.59 -4.78
C LYS A 263 0.85 -21.45 -4.24
N PRO A 264 0.90 -21.26 -2.92
CA PRO A 264 1.79 -20.27 -2.33
C PRO A 264 3.23 -20.60 -2.74
N ASP A 265 4.02 -19.57 -3.08
CA ASP A 265 5.45 -19.70 -3.30
C ASP A 265 6.13 -20.18 -2.00
N ALA A 266 7.31 -20.79 -2.12
CA ALA A 266 8.13 -21.14 -0.97
C ALA A 266 8.51 -19.90 -0.13
N ASP A 267 8.51 -18.71 -0.76
CA ASP A 267 8.70 -17.42 -0.12
C ASP A 267 7.39 -16.60 -0.18
N VAL A 268 6.45 -16.92 0.71
CA VAL A 268 5.13 -16.26 0.79
C VAL A 268 5.24 -14.76 1.02
N VAL A 269 6.22 -14.31 1.79
CA VAL A 269 6.45 -12.88 2.06
C VAL A 269 6.86 -12.16 0.78
N ALA A 270 7.84 -12.71 0.04
CA ALA A 270 8.26 -12.09 -1.22
C ALA A 270 7.12 -12.06 -2.25
N GLN A 271 6.33 -13.14 -2.35
CA GLN A 271 5.13 -13.18 -3.19
C GLN A 271 4.14 -12.09 -2.82
N SER A 272 3.83 -11.96 -1.53
CA SER A 272 2.87 -10.99 -1.02
C SER A 272 3.33 -9.54 -1.27
N VAL A 273 4.59 -9.24 -0.94
CA VAL A 273 5.17 -7.90 -1.15
C VAL A 273 5.24 -7.57 -2.64
N TYR A 274 5.69 -8.50 -3.49
CA TYR A 274 5.76 -8.25 -4.93
C TYR A 274 4.37 -7.92 -5.51
N ASN A 275 3.35 -8.71 -5.17
CA ASN A 275 1.97 -8.46 -5.61
C ASN A 275 1.44 -7.12 -5.08
N ALA A 276 1.81 -6.75 -3.86
CA ALA A 276 1.48 -5.45 -3.27
C ALA A 276 2.06 -4.30 -4.09
N LEU A 277 3.34 -4.36 -4.46
CA LEU A 277 4.02 -3.34 -5.27
C LEU A 277 3.43 -3.23 -6.68
N VAL A 278 3.07 -4.37 -7.30
CA VAL A 278 2.41 -4.41 -8.61
C VAL A 278 1.03 -3.75 -8.54
N LEU A 279 0.19 -4.12 -7.55
CA LEU A 279 -1.15 -3.53 -7.39
C LEU A 279 -1.08 -2.03 -7.12
N ALA A 280 -0.23 -1.60 -6.20
CA ALA A 280 -0.09 -0.20 -5.85
C ALA A 280 0.41 0.65 -7.04
N THR A 281 1.40 0.16 -7.78
CA THR A 281 1.91 0.85 -8.98
C THR A 281 0.83 0.97 -10.05
N ARG A 282 0.08 -0.10 -10.30
CA ARG A 282 -1.04 -0.08 -11.26
C ARG A 282 -2.09 0.95 -10.86
N ASP A 283 -2.54 0.88 -9.62
CA ASP A 283 -3.62 1.74 -9.14
C ASP A 283 -3.20 3.20 -9.10
N TYR A 284 -1.96 3.50 -8.68
CA TYR A 284 -1.45 4.87 -8.67
C TYR A 284 -1.43 5.48 -10.08
N VAL A 285 -0.95 4.74 -11.07
CA VAL A 285 -0.90 5.19 -12.47
C VAL A 285 -2.31 5.38 -13.04
N GLN A 286 -3.18 4.38 -12.85
CA GLN A 286 -4.52 4.36 -13.46
C GLN A 286 -5.49 5.35 -12.79
N LYS A 287 -5.51 5.39 -11.44
CA LYS A 287 -6.40 6.30 -10.70
C LYS A 287 -6.06 7.78 -10.91
N ASN A 288 -4.79 8.10 -11.19
CA ASN A 288 -4.35 9.45 -11.56
C ASN A 288 -4.50 9.76 -13.06
N GLY A 289 -4.94 8.80 -13.88
CA GLY A 289 -5.18 9.01 -15.31
C GLY A 289 -3.92 9.12 -16.18
N PHE A 290 -2.75 8.65 -15.69
CA PHE A 290 -1.53 8.63 -16.49
C PHE A 290 -1.61 7.59 -17.62
N LYS A 291 -0.98 7.88 -18.76
CA LYS A 291 -0.97 7.00 -19.94
C LYS A 291 -0.06 5.76 -19.81
N GLY A 292 0.60 5.60 -18.68
CA GLY A 292 1.57 4.54 -18.42
C GLY A 292 2.74 5.07 -17.60
N ALA A 293 3.85 4.33 -17.60
CA ALA A 293 5.04 4.65 -16.84
C ALA A 293 6.29 4.81 -17.71
N LEU A 294 7.21 5.64 -17.22
CA LEU A 294 8.56 5.84 -17.75
C LEU A 294 9.55 5.65 -16.61
N LEU A 295 10.72 5.05 -16.87
CA LEU A 295 11.80 4.99 -15.89
C LEU A 295 13.18 5.01 -16.57
N GLY A 296 14.18 5.45 -15.81
CA GLY A 296 15.59 5.29 -16.16
C GLY A 296 16.03 3.85 -15.89
N LEU A 297 16.51 3.14 -16.89
CA LEU A 297 17.00 1.77 -16.75
C LEU A 297 18.52 1.78 -16.79
N SER A 298 19.15 1.67 -15.60
CA SER A 298 20.61 1.78 -15.46
C SER A 298 21.33 0.45 -15.66
N GLY A 299 20.60 -0.68 -15.69
CA GLY A 299 21.16 -2.02 -15.62
C GLY A 299 21.53 -2.45 -14.19
N GLY A 300 21.23 -1.65 -13.16
CA GLY A 300 21.31 -2.02 -11.74
C GLY A 300 20.04 -2.71 -11.25
N ILE A 301 20.13 -3.47 -10.14
CA ILE A 301 19.05 -4.33 -9.64
C ILE A 301 17.78 -3.56 -9.26
N ASP A 302 17.89 -2.35 -8.73
CA ASP A 302 16.73 -1.53 -8.33
C ASP A 302 15.92 -1.08 -9.55
N SER A 303 16.59 -0.60 -10.60
CA SER A 303 15.94 -0.22 -11.85
C SER A 303 15.34 -1.44 -12.57
N ALA A 304 16.00 -2.59 -12.51
CA ALA A 304 15.52 -3.84 -13.07
C ALA A 304 14.25 -4.32 -12.34
N LEU A 305 14.27 -4.37 -11.01
CA LEU A 305 13.06 -4.73 -10.24
C LEU A 305 11.91 -3.75 -10.47
N THR A 306 12.21 -2.43 -10.54
CA THR A 306 11.20 -1.41 -10.83
C THR A 306 10.58 -1.61 -12.21
N LEU A 307 11.38 -1.97 -13.22
CA LEU A 307 10.90 -2.28 -14.56
C LEU A 307 9.99 -3.52 -14.55
N ALA A 308 10.42 -4.60 -13.90
CA ALA A 308 9.61 -5.81 -13.78
C ALA A 308 8.25 -5.53 -13.12
N ILE A 309 8.24 -4.78 -12.01
CA ILE A 309 6.99 -4.36 -11.33
C ILE A 309 6.12 -3.51 -12.26
N ALA A 310 6.70 -2.54 -12.97
CA ALA A 310 5.95 -1.67 -13.89
C ALA A 310 5.33 -2.45 -15.05
N ALA A 311 6.08 -3.37 -15.65
CA ALA A 311 5.60 -4.22 -16.73
C ALA A 311 4.47 -5.16 -16.29
N ASP A 312 4.60 -5.78 -15.11
CA ASP A 312 3.56 -6.64 -14.54
C ASP A 312 2.31 -5.83 -14.11
N ALA A 313 2.49 -4.58 -13.70
CA ALA A 313 1.39 -3.70 -13.29
C ALA A 313 0.58 -3.14 -14.46
N LEU A 314 1.24 -2.74 -15.54
CA LEU A 314 0.66 -1.91 -16.60
C LEU A 314 0.60 -2.61 -17.97
N GLY A 315 1.34 -3.70 -18.14
CA GLY A 315 1.63 -4.30 -19.45
C GLY A 315 2.75 -3.58 -20.19
N ALA A 316 3.53 -4.32 -20.97
CA ALA A 316 4.73 -3.85 -21.65
C ALA A 316 4.51 -2.61 -22.53
N ASP A 317 3.39 -2.56 -23.26
CA ASP A 317 3.06 -1.45 -24.19
C ASP A 317 2.92 -0.09 -23.48
N ASN A 318 2.59 -0.10 -22.19
CA ASN A 318 2.38 1.10 -21.39
C ASN A 318 3.65 1.55 -20.64
N VAL A 319 4.73 0.78 -20.71
CA VAL A 319 6.01 1.08 -20.05
C VAL A 319 7.05 1.52 -21.10
N SER A 320 7.86 2.51 -20.73
CA SER A 320 8.99 2.96 -21.55
C SER A 320 10.22 3.10 -20.66
N THR A 321 11.37 2.72 -21.18
CA THR A 321 12.65 2.79 -20.47
C THR A 321 13.67 3.62 -21.25
N VAL A 322 14.55 4.28 -20.50
CA VAL A 322 15.62 5.10 -21.08
C VAL A 322 16.94 4.77 -20.39
N MET A 323 17.90 4.28 -21.14
CA MET A 323 19.29 4.19 -20.71
C MET A 323 20.01 5.52 -21.01
N MET A 324 20.70 6.06 -20.02
CA MET A 324 21.37 7.38 -20.13
C MET A 324 22.85 7.24 -19.73
N PRO A 325 23.67 6.67 -20.64
CA PRO A 325 25.05 6.37 -20.35
C PRO A 325 25.96 7.61 -20.31
N THR A 326 27.05 7.47 -19.55
CA THR A 326 28.25 8.32 -19.58
C THR A 326 29.47 7.44 -19.85
N LYS A 327 30.64 8.04 -19.92
CA LYS A 327 31.93 7.31 -19.99
C LYS A 327 32.21 6.38 -18.80
N TYR A 328 31.48 6.54 -17.70
CA TYR A 328 31.61 5.69 -16.50
C TYR A 328 30.67 4.50 -16.51
N THR A 329 29.70 4.47 -17.43
CA THR A 329 28.74 3.38 -17.54
C THR A 329 29.41 2.14 -18.12
N ALA A 330 29.36 1.03 -17.38
CA ALA A 330 29.96 -0.23 -17.82
C ALA A 330 29.19 -0.83 -19.01
N ASP A 331 29.93 -1.44 -19.97
CA ASP A 331 29.31 -2.11 -21.13
C ASP A 331 28.31 -3.20 -20.70
N MET A 332 28.59 -3.90 -19.59
CA MET A 332 27.68 -4.90 -19.06
C MET A 332 26.33 -4.29 -18.62
N SER A 333 26.31 -3.07 -18.09
CA SER A 333 25.07 -2.38 -17.69
C SER A 333 24.20 -2.03 -18.89
N LEU A 334 24.83 -1.61 -20.02
CA LEU A 334 24.13 -1.39 -21.29
C LEU A 334 23.51 -2.67 -21.84
N HIS A 335 24.28 -3.78 -21.78
CA HIS A 335 23.81 -5.07 -22.26
C HIS A 335 22.66 -5.61 -21.39
N ASP A 336 22.82 -5.59 -20.08
CA ASP A 336 21.81 -6.14 -19.14
C ASP A 336 20.50 -5.36 -19.19
N ALA A 337 20.55 -4.02 -19.25
CA ALA A 337 19.38 -3.18 -19.40
C ALA A 337 18.61 -3.48 -20.70
N LYS A 338 19.35 -3.65 -21.81
CA LYS A 338 18.73 -4.00 -23.09
C LYS A 338 18.12 -5.40 -23.05
N GLU A 339 18.84 -6.38 -22.52
CA GLU A 339 18.39 -7.77 -22.42
C GLU A 339 17.07 -7.85 -21.64
N GLU A 340 16.97 -7.21 -20.48
CA GLU A 340 15.76 -7.18 -19.68
C GLU A 340 14.59 -6.51 -20.43
N ALA A 341 14.84 -5.36 -21.05
CA ALA A 341 13.82 -4.65 -21.83
C ALA A 341 13.30 -5.50 -23.00
N ASP A 342 14.19 -6.23 -23.70
CA ASP A 342 13.83 -7.13 -24.80
C ASP A 342 13.01 -8.32 -24.29
N ILE A 343 13.39 -8.95 -23.15
CA ILE A 343 12.66 -10.07 -22.54
C ILE A 343 11.23 -9.64 -22.15
N LEU A 344 11.08 -8.46 -21.54
CA LEU A 344 9.79 -7.91 -21.12
C LEU A 344 8.98 -7.32 -22.29
N GLY A 345 9.61 -7.10 -23.44
CA GLY A 345 8.97 -6.49 -24.62
C GLY A 345 8.63 -5.01 -24.44
N VAL A 346 9.37 -4.29 -23.61
CA VAL A 346 9.14 -2.87 -23.33
C VAL A 346 9.95 -1.97 -24.24
N LYS A 347 9.45 -0.76 -24.49
CA LYS A 347 10.19 0.24 -25.28
C LYS A 347 11.47 0.65 -24.55
N TYR A 348 12.61 0.58 -25.25
CA TYR A 348 13.93 0.91 -24.75
C TYR A 348 14.61 1.95 -25.66
N ASP A 349 14.93 3.11 -25.11
CA ASP A 349 15.65 4.18 -25.80
C ASP A 349 17.01 4.43 -25.12
N ILE A 350 18.02 4.88 -25.88
CA ILE A 350 19.33 5.28 -25.35
C ILE A 350 19.52 6.77 -25.58
N LEU A 351 19.75 7.52 -24.52
CA LEU A 351 20.02 8.96 -24.54
C LEU A 351 21.31 9.27 -23.77
N PRO A 352 22.48 9.33 -24.43
CA PRO A 352 23.74 9.67 -23.78
C PRO A 352 23.69 11.07 -23.17
N ILE A 353 24.17 11.22 -21.92
CA ILE A 353 24.21 12.50 -21.21
C ILE A 353 25.59 13.17 -21.20
N GLU A 354 26.58 12.64 -21.93
CA GLU A 354 27.94 13.17 -21.98
C GLU A 354 27.94 14.66 -22.32
N LYS A 355 27.31 15.00 -23.45
CA LYS A 355 27.29 16.38 -23.93
C LYS A 355 26.62 17.37 -22.95
N PRO A 356 25.39 17.19 -22.50
CA PRO A 356 24.79 18.12 -21.53
C PRO A 356 25.59 18.19 -20.22
N PHE A 357 26.21 17.11 -19.78
CA PHE A 357 27.07 17.09 -18.60
C PHE A 357 28.33 17.97 -18.82
N GLU A 358 29.04 17.83 -19.95
CA GLU A 358 30.20 18.64 -20.32
C GLU A 358 29.81 20.12 -20.47
N ASP A 359 28.68 20.44 -21.13
CA ASP A 359 28.18 21.80 -21.29
C ASP A 359 27.93 22.47 -19.91
N PHE A 360 27.40 21.73 -18.92
CA PHE A 360 27.24 22.23 -17.53
C PHE A 360 28.58 22.47 -16.85
N LEU A 361 29.55 21.57 -16.99
CA LEU A 361 30.87 21.74 -16.36
C LEU A 361 31.61 22.95 -16.96
N GLU A 362 31.53 23.14 -18.28
CA GLU A 362 32.12 24.30 -18.96
C GLU A 362 31.48 25.62 -18.46
N LEU A 363 30.13 25.65 -18.37
CA LEU A 363 29.41 26.82 -17.87
C LEU A 363 29.75 27.18 -16.43
N LEU A 364 29.97 26.17 -15.58
CA LEU A 364 30.26 26.35 -14.15
C LEU A 364 31.77 26.52 -13.85
N ALA A 365 32.67 26.25 -14.81
CA ALA A 365 34.11 26.29 -14.60
C ALA A 365 34.61 27.61 -13.92
N PRO A 366 34.14 28.83 -14.32
CA PRO A 366 34.54 30.05 -13.64
C PRO A 366 34.11 30.14 -12.18
N SER A 367 32.95 29.49 -11.82
CA SER A 367 32.43 29.49 -10.47
C SER A 367 33.09 28.42 -9.59
N PHE A 368 33.71 27.42 -10.20
CA PHE A 368 34.41 26.32 -9.51
C PHE A 368 35.92 26.52 -9.45
N GLU A 369 36.43 27.65 -9.91
CA GLU A 369 37.87 27.95 -9.92
C GLU A 369 38.46 27.85 -8.51
N GLY A 370 39.47 27.01 -8.34
CA GLY A 370 40.14 26.76 -7.04
C GLY A 370 39.41 25.78 -6.10
N LEU A 371 38.24 25.23 -6.48
CA LEU A 371 37.55 24.21 -5.72
C LEU A 371 37.96 22.80 -6.22
N ALA A 372 38.03 21.85 -5.30
CA ALA A 372 38.32 20.46 -5.63
C ALA A 372 37.05 19.78 -6.20
N VAL A 373 37.24 18.80 -7.08
CA VAL A 373 36.18 17.90 -7.56
C VAL A 373 35.64 17.09 -6.37
N ASP A 374 34.31 17.03 -6.24
CA ASP A 374 33.64 16.27 -5.19
C ASP A 374 32.31 15.67 -5.71
N ALA A 375 31.37 15.35 -4.81
CA ALA A 375 30.05 14.83 -5.19
C ALA A 375 29.20 15.81 -6.04
N THR A 376 29.66 17.05 -6.25
CA THR A 376 28.94 18.04 -7.08
C THR A 376 28.85 17.58 -8.54
N GLU A 377 29.94 17.08 -9.09
CA GLU A 377 30.03 16.62 -10.47
C GLU A 377 29.18 15.35 -10.69
N GLU A 378 29.17 14.43 -9.72
CA GLU A 378 28.29 13.25 -9.73
C GLU A 378 26.81 13.67 -9.69
N ASN A 379 26.48 14.63 -8.83
CA ASN A 379 25.14 15.18 -8.73
C ASN A 379 24.67 15.90 -10.00
N ILE A 380 25.57 16.54 -10.76
CA ILE A 380 25.23 17.14 -12.06
C ILE A 380 24.82 16.06 -13.05
N GLN A 381 25.54 14.92 -13.13
CA GLN A 381 25.13 13.80 -13.99
C GLN A 381 23.74 13.30 -13.65
N SER A 382 23.46 13.07 -12.36
CA SER A 382 22.15 12.62 -11.89
C SER A 382 21.03 13.61 -12.27
N ARG A 383 21.28 14.93 -12.13
CA ARG A 383 20.32 15.97 -12.52
C ARG A 383 20.12 16.08 -14.03
N CYS A 384 21.16 15.89 -14.86
CA CYS A 384 21.00 15.79 -16.31
C CYS A 384 20.01 14.68 -16.68
N ARG A 385 20.13 13.49 -16.04
CA ARG A 385 19.18 12.39 -16.23
C ARG A 385 17.78 12.78 -15.80
N GLY A 386 17.63 13.40 -14.63
CA GLY A 386 16.34 13.87 -14.13
C GLY A 386 15.63 14.84 -15.08
N VAL A 387 16.35 15.81 -15.65
CA VAL A 387 15.78 16.77 -16.63
C VAL A 387 15.27 16.05 -17.87
N LEU A 388 16.05 15.12 -18.44
CA LEU A 388 15.65 14.38 -19.65
C LEU A 388 14.43 13.49 -19.38
N LEU A 389 14.43 12.76 -18.28
CA LEU A 389 13.30 11.89 -17.90
C LEU A 389 12.02 12.69 -17.67
N MET A 390 12.10 13.83 -16.97
CA MET A 390 10.94 14.69 -16.74
C MET A 390 10.42 15.33 -18.04
N ALA A 391 11.31 15.69 -18.96
CA ALA A 391 10.91 16.20 -20.28
C ALA A 391 10.14 15.14 -21.09
N LEU A 392 10.61 13.88 -21.07
CA LEU A 392 9.93 12.75 -21.71
C LEU A 392 8.58 12.45 -21.04
N SER A 393 8.55 12.45 -19.71
CA SER A 393 7.33 12.27 -18.92
C SER A 393 6.26 13.28 -19.32
N ASN A 394 6.60 14.57 -19.33
CA ASN A 394 5.69 15.65 -19.71
C ASN A 394 5.21 15.51 -21.17
N LYS A 395 6.10 15.12 -22.08
CA LYS A 395 5.77 15.01 -23.52
C LYS A 395 4.87 13.82 -23.83
N THR A 396 5.04 12.72 -23.10
CA THR A 396 4.32 11.46 -23.36
C THR A 396 3.04 11.32 -22.52
N GLY A 397 2.94 12.02 -21.39
CA GLY A 397 1.88 11.86 -20.40
C GLY A 397 2.04 10.58 -19.55
N LYS A 398 3.22 9.93 -19.60
CA LYS A 398 3.59 8.81 -18.73
C LYS A 398 4.20 9.35 -17.45
N ILE A 399 3.86 8.74 -16.31
CA ILE A 399 4.49 9.10 -15.03
C ILE A 399 5.93 8.59 -14.99
N LEU A 400 6.84 9.40 -14.43
CA LEU A 400 8.20 8.95 -14.14
C LEU A 400 8.22 8.17 -12.82
N LEU A 401 8.66 6.91 -12.86
CA LEU A 401 8.93 6.08 -11.68
C LEU A 401 10.39 6.28 -11.26
N THR A 402 10.61 6.51 -9.96
CA THR A 402 11.96 6.49 -9.39
C THR A 402 12.32 5.07 -8.97
N THR A 403 13.62 4.79 -8.90
CA THR A 403 14.15 3.44 -8.63
C THR A 403 14.86 3.32 -7.28
N GLY A 404 14.90 4.42 -6.49
CA GLY A 404 15.53 4.41 -5.17
C GLY A 404 14.81 3.53 -4.16
N ASN A 405 15.55 2.77 -3.36
CA ASN A 405 15.06 1.86 -2.33
C ASN A 405 15.09 2.48 -0.92
N LYS A 406 14.54 1.77 0.08
CA LYS A 406 14.46 2.24 1.48
C LYS A 406 15.84 2.51 2.09
N SER A 407 16.82 1.65 1.83
CA SER A 407 18.16 1.75 2.41
C SER A 407 18.88 3.02 1.94
N GLU A 408 18.84 3.30 0.63
CA GLU A 408 19.37 4.53 0.03
C GLU A 408 18.65 5.77 0.55
N MET A 409 17.31 5.73 0.59
CA MET A 409 16.49 6.83 1.11
C MET A 409 16.74 7.12 2.59
N ALA A 410 17.01 6.09 3.39
CA ALA A 410 17.31 6.24 4.81
C ALA A 410 18.55 7.09 5.03
N VAL A 411 19.66 6.72 4.42
CA VAL A 411 20.96 7.38 4.62
C VAL A 411 21.19 8.58 3.71
N GLY A 412 20.22 8.86 2.80
CA GLY A 412 20.29 9.97 1.84
C GLY A 412 21.29 9.75 0.72
N TYR A 413 21.57 8.48 0.38
CA TYR A 413 22.36 8.10 -0.80
C TYR A 413 21.53 8.28 -2.06
N ALA A 414 21.16 9.52 -2.32
CA ALA A 414 20.29 9.94 -3.42
C ALA A 414 20.52 11.43 -3.72
N THR A 415 20.32 11.83 -4.96
CA THR A 415 20.52 13.21 -5.44
C THR A 415 19.17 13.91 -5.57
N LEU A 416 18.99 15.01 -4.81
CA LEU A 416 17.82 15.89 -4.99
C LEU A 416 17.73 16.38 -6.44
N TYR A 417 16.52 16.25 -7.02
CA TYR A 417 16.22 16.63 -8.41
C TYR A 417 17.01 15.85 -9.47
N GLY A 418 17.68 14.76 -9.06
CA GLY A 418 18.35 13.82 -9.95
C GLY A 418 17.59 12.49 -10.01
N ASP A 419 18.13 11.45 -9.41
CA ASP A 419 17.53 10.12 -9.28
C ASP A 419 16.25 10.08 -8.41
N MET A 420 16.07 11.09 -7.56
CA MET A 420 14.82 11.31 -6.81
C MET A 420 13.72 11.99 -7.64
N ALA A 421 13.99 12.43 -8.86
CA ALA A 421 13.00 13.06 -9.72
C ALA A 421 12.01 12.03 -10.24
N GLY A 422 10.73 12.23 -9.96
CA GLY A 422 9.66 11.33 -10.39
C GLY A 422 8.33 11.63 -9.72
N GLY A 423 7.30 10.89 -10.09
CA GLY A 423 5.95 11.04 -9.56
C GLY A 423 5.53 9.90 -8.63
N PHE A 424 6.25 8.76 -8.66
CA PHE A 424 5.99 7.62 -7.79
C PHE A 424 7.26 6.78 -7.59
N ALA A 425 7.43 6.22 -6.39
CA ALA A 425 8.61 5.46 -5.97
C ALA A 425 8.21 4.05 -5.51
N PRO A 426 8.09 3.06 -6.41
CA PRO A 426 7.64 1.71 -6.05
C PRO A 426 8.47 1.05 -4.95
N LEU A 427 9.79 1.29 -4.91
CA LEU A 427 10.72 0.67 -3.96
C LEU A 427 11.02 1.52 -2.72
N LYS A 428 10.35 2.66 -2.50
CA LYS A 428 10.65 3.61 -1.41
C LYS A 428 10.70 2.98 -0.02
N ASP A 429 9.90 1.95 0.23
CA ASP A 429 9.82 1.21 1.51
C ASP A 429 10.37 -0.23 1.42
N VAL A 430 11.11 -0.55 0.36
CA VAL A 430 11.74 -1.85 0.12
C VAL A 430 13.23 -1.74 0.46
N SER A 431 13.72 -2.47 1.48
CA SER A 431 15.13 -2.49 1.83
C SER A 431 15.98 -3.18 0.73
N LYS A 432 17.28 -2.92 0.69
CA LYS A 432 18.16 -3.49 -0.36
C LYS A 432 18.16 -5.01 -0.36
N LEU A 433 18.20 -5.63 0.80
CA LEU A 433 18.12 -7.09 0.92
C LEU A 433 16.78 -7.62 0.39
N LEU A 434 15.69 -6.90 0.64
CA LEU A 434 14.38 -7.26 0.12
C LEU A 434 14.30 -7.05 -1.41
N VAL A 435 14.98 -6.06 -1.99
CA VAL A 435 15.10 -5.90 -3.46
C VAL A 435 15.68 -7.16 -4.10
N TYR A 436 16.78 -7.71 -3.56
CA TYR A 436 17.35 -8.98 -4.03
C TYR A 436 16.39 -10.15 -3.89
N ARG A 437 15.71 -10.24 -2.75
CA ARG A 437 14.74 -11.29 -2.47
C ARG A 437 13.55 -11.26 -3.44
N LEU A 438 13.02 -10.05 -3.74
CA LEU A 438 11.93 -9.84 -4.69
C LEU A 438 12.37 -10.13 -6.15
N SER A 439 13.58 -9.74 -6.53
CA SER A 439 14.14 -10.03 -7.86
C SER A 439 14.27 -11.53 -8.08
N ASN A 440 14.79 -12.25 -7.08
CA ASN A 440 14.84 -13.72 -7.11
C ASN A 440 13.45 -14.36 -7.15
N TYR A 441 12.47 -13.83 -6.39
CA TYR A 441 11.09 -14.30 -6.47
C TYR A 441 10.54 -14.12 -7.87
N ARG A 442 10.67 -12.91 -8.45
CA ARG A 442 10.14 -12.63 -9.80
C ARG A 442 10.74 -13.55 -10.85
N ASN A 443 12.03 -13.85 -10.77
CA ASN A 443 12.71 -14.77 -11.68
C ASN A 443 12.29 -16.23 -11.49
N ARG A 444 11.87 -16.65 -10.29
CA ARG A 444 11.27 -17.98 -10.09
C ARG A 444 9.91 -18.12 -10.78
N VAL A 445 9.14 -17.05 -10.85
CA VAL A 445 7.85 -17.04 -11.56
C VAL A 445 8.07 -17.11 -13.08
N SER A 446 8.93 -16.26 -13.59
CA SER A 446 9.36 -16.21 -14.98
C SER A 446 10.64 -15.37 -15.07
N PRO A 447 11.77 -15.91 -15.53
CA PRO A 447 13.04 -15.19 -15.57
C PRO A 447 12.94 -13.98 -16.51
N VAL A 448 13.13 -12.79 -15.97
CA VAL A 448 13.12 -11.51 -16.73
C VAL A 448 14.32 -10.64 -16.41
N ILE A 449 14.80 -10.66 -15.15
CA ILE A 449 15.99 -9.93 -14.73
C ILE A 449 17.22 -10.78 -15.03
N PRO A 450 18.18 -10.30 -15.84
CA PRO A 450 19.40 -11.06 -16.11
C PRO A 450 20.12 -11.46 -14.82
N GLN A 451 20.57 -12.72 -14.71
CA GLN A 451 21.16 -13.23 -13.46
C GLN A 451 22.37 -12.41 -13.02
N ARG A 452 23.17 -11.90 -13.96
CA ARG A 452 24.31 -11.05 -13.66
C ARG A 452 23.95 -9.78 -12.92
N VAL A 453 22.76 -9.20 -13.16
CA VAL A 453 22.25 -8.02 -12.44
C VAL A 453 22.01 -8.34 -10.97
N ILE A 454 21.57 -9.55 -10.66
CA ILE A 454 21.34 -10.02 -9.29
C ILE A 454 22.67 -10.34 -8.58
N ASP A 455 23.64 -10.94 -9.31
CA ASP A 455 24.86 -11.46 -8.72
C ASP A 455 25.95 -10.40 -8.50
N ARG A 456 25.90 -9.28 -9.24
CA ARG A 456 26.94 -8.25 -9.15
C ARG A 456 26.74 -7.31 -7.95
N PRO A 457 27.84 -6.80 -7.36
CA PRO A 457 27.75 -5.77 -6.34
C PRO A 457 27.04 -4.49 -6.85
N PRO A 458 26.25 -3.80 -6.01
CA PRO A 458 25.58 -2.57 -6.39
C PRO A 458 26.56 -1.42 -6.55
N SER A 459 26.31 -0.55 -7.54
CA SER A 459 27.10 0.65 -7.84
C SER A 459 26.25 1.72 -8.51
N ALA A 460 26.49 2.97 -8.18
CA ALA A 460 25.86 4.13 -8.82
C ALA A 460 26.46 4.46 -10.22
N GLU A 461 27.64 3.94 -10.55
CA GLU A 461 28.37 4.18 -11.81
C GLU A 461 28.51 5.67 -12.20
N LEU A 462 28.74 6.54 -11.20
CA LEU A 462 28.94 7.98 -11.37
C LEU A 462 30.43 8.37 -11.39
N ALA A 463 31.31 7.50 -10.91
CA ALA A 463 32.74 7.62 -10.85
C ALA A 463 33.43 6.30 -11.26
N PRO A 464 34.77 6.32 -11.59
CA PRO A 464 35.51 5.10 -11.93
C PRO A 464 35.50 4.08 -10.76
N ASP A 465 35.21 2.81 -11.07
CA ASP A 465 35.26 1.66 -10.14
C ASP A 465 34.44 1.83 -8.86
N GLN A 466 33.45 2.72 -8.84
CA GLN A 466 32.62 3.06 -7.70
C GLN A 466 31.79 1.86 -7.22
N LYS A 467 31.71 1.69 -5.89
CA LYS A 467 30.82 0.74 -5.21
C LYS A 467 30.07 1.45 -4.07
N ASP A 468 28.85 0.99 -3.78
CA ASP A 468 28.06 1.54 -2.66
C ASP A 468 28.79 1.38 -1.32
N THR A 469 29.55 0.31 -1.16
CA THR A 469 30.39 0.04 0.04
C THR A 469 31.54 1.03 0.26
N ASP A 470 31.86 1.88 -0.72
CA ASP A 470 32.85 2.96 -0.52
C ASP A 470 32.30 4.05 0.43
N SER A 471 30.98 4.16 0.57
CA SER A 471 30.30 5.21 1.36
C SER A 471 29.32 4.67 2.40
N LEU A 472 28.91 3.41 2.28
CA LEU A 472 27.91 2.76 3.12
C LEU A 472 28.48 1.48 3.76
N PRO A 473 28.01 1.09 4.96
CA PRO A 473 28.26 -0.25 5.48
C PRO A 473 27.61 -1.30 4.58
N ASP A 474 28.03 -2.56 4.73
CA ASP A 474 27.36 -3.67 4.06
C ASP A 474 25.86 -3.66 4.35
N TYR A 475 25.05 -3.99 3.33
CA TYR A 475 23.58 -3.90 3.45
C TYR A 475 23.01 -4.86 4.50
N ASP A 476 23.69 -5.97 4.82
CA ASP A 476 23.30 -6.86 5.92
C ASP A 476 23.34 -6.16 7.29
N VAL A 477 24.21 -5.17 7.45
CA VAL A 477 24.32 -4.34 8.66
C VAL A 477 23.40 -3.13 8.55
N LEU A 478 23.43 -2.44 7.42
CA LEU A 478 22.68 -1.21 7.20
C LEU A 478 21.16 -1.42 7.35
N ASP A 479 20.60 -2.42 6.68
CA ASP A 479 19.15 -2.69 6.68
C ASP A 479 18.65 -3.06 8.08
N VAL A 480 19.45 -3.78 8.87
CA VAL A 480 19.08 -4.12 10.25
C VAL A 480 19.08 -2.88 11.16
N ILE A 481 20.09 -2.00 11.01
CA ILE A 481 20.10 -0.74 11.77
C ILE A 481 18.89 0.13 11.40
N ILE A 482 18.56 0.24 10.11
CA ILE A 482 17.39 0.98 9.64
C ILE A 482 16.09 0.39 10.21
N GLU A 483 15.90 -0.92 10.16
CA GLU A 483 14.72 -1.59 10.71
C GLU A 483 14.55 -1.27 12.20
N HIS A 484 15.62 -1.42 13.01
CA HIS A 484 15.54 -1.19 14.45
C HIS A 484 15.32 0.29 14.79
N TYR A 485 16.02 1.20 14.11
CA TYR A 485 15.91 2.63 14.41
C TYR A 485 14.63 3.26 13.86
N VAL A 486 14.27 2.94 12.60
CA VAL A 486 13.14 3.60 11.90
C VAL A 486 11.81 2.92 12.21
N GLU A 487 11.77 1.59 12.19
CA GLU A 487 10.50 0.85 12.31
C GLU A 487 10.16 0.50 13.76
N LYS A 488 11.18 0.20 14.59
CA LYS A 488 11.01 -0.24 15.98
C LYS A 488 11.33 0.84 17.03
N ASP A 489 11.77 2.04 16.62
CA ASP A 489 12.16 3.15 17.50
C ASP A 489 13.22 2.78 18.56
N PHE A 490 14.15 1.87 18.23
CA PHE A 490 15.21 1.50 19.15
C PHE A 490 16.18 2.66 19.34
N SER A 491 16.66 2.82 20.58
CA SER A 491 17.75 3.74 20.87
C SER A 491 19.09 3.24 20.29
N ARG A 492 20.04 4.15 20.12
CA ARG A 492 21.43 3.83 19.75
C ARG A 492 21.99 2.66 20.58
N ASP A 493 21.88 2.75 21.92
CA ASP A 493 22.45 1.75 22.82
C ASP A 493 21.75 0.38 22.71
N ALA A 494 20.45 0.39 22.43
CA ALA A 494 19.71 -0.86 22.18
C ALA A 494 20.20 -1.56 20.90
N ILE A 495 20.53 -0.79 19.85
CA ILE A 495 21.06 -1.36 18.59
C ILE A 495 22.49 -1.89 18.80
N VAL A 496 23.35 -1.14 19.50
CA VAL A 496 24.71 -1.61 19.85
C VAL A 496 24.66 -2.88 20.71
N ALA A 497 23.69 -2.99 21.62
CA ALA A 497 23.51 -4.17 22.46
C ALA A 497 23.13 -5.44 21.65
N LEU A 498 22.65 -5.31 20.41
CA LEU A 498 22.44 -6.42 19.48
C LEU A 498 23.75 -6.96 18.87
N GLY A 499 24.88 -6.29 19.13
CA GLY A 499 26.21 -6.71 18.68
C GLY A 499 26.77 -5.92 17.49
N TYR A 500 26.14 -4.82 17.09
CA TYR A 500 26.62 -3.95 16.02
C TYR A 500 27.67 -2.97 16.53
N ASP A 501 28.64 -2.64 15.67
CA ASP A 501 29.71 -1.69 15.98
C ASP A 501 29.13 -0.29 16.25
N GLY A 502 29.55 0.32 17.37
CA GLY A 502 28.99 1.61 17.81
C GLY A 502 29.28 2.76 16.85
N ASP A 503 30.46 2.79 16.22
CA ASP A 503 30.83 3.85 15.27
C ASP A 503 30.03 3.75 13.98
N ILE A 504 29.76 2.52 13.51
CA ILE A 504 28.90 2.25 12.35
C ILE A 504 27.45 2.68 12.67
N VAL A 505 26.93 2.30 13.85
CA VAL A 505 25.59 2.70 14.29
C VAL A 505 25.49 4.23 14.32
N ASP A 506 26.45 4.93 14.95
CA ASP A 506 26.46 6.38 15.06
C ASP A 506 26.49 7.08 13.68
N ASP A 507 27.27 6.57 12.73
CA ASP A 507 27.33 7.11 11.38
C ASP A 507 26.00 6.93 10.63
N VAL A 508 25.39 5.74 10.71
CA VAL A 508 24.11 5.45 10.05
C VAL A 508 22.99 6.30 10.65
N LEU A 509 22.87 6.38 11.99
CA LEU A 509 21.84 7.19 12.64
C LEU A 509 21.99 8.68 12.28
N ARG A 510 23.22 9.18 12.28
CA ARG A 510 23.52 10.55 11.87
C ARG A 510 23.11 10.82 10.41
N LYS A 511 23.37 9.89 9.49
CA LYS A 511 22.96 9.98 8.10
C LYS A 511 21.43 9.98 8.00
N ILE A 512 20.74 9.09 8.71
CA ILE A 512 19.26 9.04 8.72
C ILE A 512 18.67 10.38 9.16
N ASP A 513 19.11 10.94 10.28
CA ASP A 513 18.53 12.16 10.84
C ASP A 513 18.85 13.41 10.01
N ARG A 514 20.06 13.50 9.44
CA ARG A 514 20.45 14.63 8.58
C ARG A 514 19.73 14.69 7.26
N ASN A 515 19.28 13.54 6.73
CA ASN A 515 18.69 13.45 5.39
C ASN A 515 17.14 13.51 5.38
N GLU A 516 16.50 13.90 6.49
CA GLU A 516 15.04 14.09 6.53
C GLU A 516 14.57 15.10 5.47
N TYR A 517 15.33 16.15 5.20
CA TYR A 517 14.98 17.16 4.19
C TYR A 517 14.94 16.58 2.76
N LYS A 518 15.78 15.58 2.44
CA LYS A 518 15.74 14.89 1.16
C LYS A 518 14.48 14.04 1.04
N ARG A 519 14.18 13.24 2.06
CA ARG A 519 12.99 12.37 2.09
C ARG A 519 11.68 13.13 1.95
N ARG A 520 11.59 14.36 2.50
CA ARG A 520 10.40 15.23 2.38
C ARG A 520 10.16 15.74 0.95
N GLN A 521 11.14 15.61 0.07
CA GLN A 521 11.06 16.00 -1.34
C GLN A 521 11.02 14.78 -2.27
N ALA A 522 11.06 13.58 -1.72
CA ALA A 522 10.91 12.36 -2.49
C ALA A 522 9.45 12.14 -2.91
N PRO A 523 9.19 11.53 -4.07
CA PRO A 523 7.84 11.18 -4.47
C PRO A 523 7.19 10.20 -3.48
N PRO A 524 5.84 10.11 -3.46
CA PRO A 524 5.14 9.09 -2.70
C PRO A 524 5.56 7.70 -3.16
N GLY A 525 5.51 6.73 -2.24
CA GLY A 525 5.87 5.35 -2.53
C GLY A 525 5.10 4.39 -1.63
N VAL A 526 5.05 3.12 -2.02
CA VAL A 526 4.23 2.10 -1.37
C VAL A 526 4.75 1.77 0.02
N LYS A 527 3.91 1.88 1.04
CA LYS A 527 4.20 1.41 2.40
C LYS A 527 3.96 -0.09 2.48
N ILE A 528 4.98 -0.84 2.92
CA ILE A 528 4.92 -2.31 3.11
C ILE A 528 5.40 -2.76 4.49
N THR A 529 6.10 -1.90 5.22
CA THR A 529 6.68 -2.18 6.54
C THR A 529 5.89 -1.52 7.67
N ALA A 530 6.27 -1.77 8.90
CA ALA A 530 5.63 -1.17 10.08
C ALA A 530 5.69 0.36 10.05
N ARG A 531 6.82 0.94 9.59
CA ARG A 531 7.00 2.39 9.43
C ARG A 531 7.82 2.69 8.17
N ALA A 532 7.19 3.44 7.26
CA ALA A 532 7.81 3.91 6.02
C ALA A 532 8.38 5.34 6.17
N PHE A 533 9.10 5.81 5.15
CA PHE A 533 9.45 7.23 5.00
C PHE A 533 8.32 8.00 4.33
N GLY A 534 7.16 8.05 5.00
CA GLY A 534 5.92 8.64 4.54
C GLY A 534 5.18 9.34 5.68
N ARG A 535 3.86 9.29 5.64
CA ARG A 535 2.95 9.96 6.59
C ARG A 535 3.06 9.43 8.02
N ASP A 536 3.49 8.21 8.21
CA ASP A 536 3.64 7.53 9.49
C ASP A 536 4.95 7.85 10.22
N ARG A 537 5.90 8.59 9.57
CA ARG A 537 7.12 9.08 10.20
C ARG A 537 7.18 10.62 10.17
N ARG A 538 6.90 11.24 11.31
CA ARG A 538 6.75 12.70 11.45
C ARG A 538 7.95 13.35 12.15
N TYR A 539 9.16 13.03 11.69
CA TYR A 539 10.39 13.64 12.23
C TYR A 539 10.53 15.10 11.77
N PRO A 540 11.01 16.01 12.64
CA PRO A 540 11.24 17.41 12.25
C PRO A 540 12.47 17.52 11.34
N ILE A 541 12.38 18.34 10.29
CA ILE A 541 13.52 18.61 9.38
C ILE A 541 14.59 19.42 10.09
N THR A 542 14.18 20.52 10.74
CA THR A 542 15.10 21.40 11.50
C THR A 542 15.25 20.87 12.91
N SER A 543 16.11 19.86 13.08
CA SER A 543 16.31 19.18 14.35
C SER A 543 17.77 19.25 14.81
N GLY A 544 17.97 19.47 16.11
CA GLY A 544 19.27 19.33 16.76
C GLY A 544 19.53 17.91 17.29
N PHE A 545 18.60 16.97 17.11
CA PHE A 545 18.69 15.63 17.69
C PHE A 545 19.89 14.83 17.15
N VAL A 546 20.28 15.09 15.90
CA VAL A 546 21.46 14.50 15.27
C VAL A 546 22.75 14.64 16.08
N LYS A 547 22.84 15.64 16.95
CA LYS A 547 24.02 15.87 17.80
C LYS A 547 24.21 14.81 18.89
N TYR A 548 23.17 14.04 19.20
CA TYR A 548 23.24 12.95 20.18
C TYR A 548 23.80 11.64 19.60
N HIS A 549 24.09 11.62 18.30
CA HIS A 549 24.74 10.51 17.59
C HIS A 549 26.19 10.86 17.18
N SER A 550 26.83 11.80 17.89
CA SER A 550 28.21 12.28 17.63
C SER A 550 29.15 11.95 18.77
#